data_7f7164da422707f1f12266443b37806f
#
_entry.id   7f7164da422707f1f12266443b37806f
#
_cell.length_a   1.000
_cell.length_b   1.000
_cell.length_c   1.000
_cell.angle_alpha   90.00
_cell.angle_beta   90.00
_cell.angle_gamma   90.00
#
_symmetry.space_group_name_H-M   'P 1'
#
loop_
_entity.id
_entity.type
_entity.pdbx_description
1 polymer ?
#
loop_
_entity_poly.entity_id
_entity_poly.type
_entity_poly.pdbx_seq_one_letter_code
_entity_poly.pdbx_strand_id
1 'polypeptide(L)'
;GMVFGRLVYGVHPYGMPHNGTPASVQAITRDDLRAFHETYYAPNNALLGIVGDIDAEEAFTAAERVFGDWERKTLPSPPSAAVLEPTSRVVIIDKPGSVQTAIRVGQVGLPRADPDFLAFDVAIKILGGEGGNRLGSVLRTERSLTYAASADMASHRFGGDFMAKTDTRS
;
A
#
# COMPACT_ATOMS: atom_id res chain seq x y z
N GLY A 1 -0.80 -10.90 -3.61
CA GLY A 1 -0.34 -9.71 -2.87
C GLY A 1 0.92 -9.93 -2.05
N MET A 2 0.87 -10.72 -0.96
CA MET A 2 1.99 -10.85 0.00
C MET A 2 3.33 -11.26 -0.62
N VAL A 3 3.36 -12.30 -1.46
CA VAL A 3 4.60 -12.75 -2.10
C VAL A 3 5.17 -11.67 -3.02
N PHE A 4 4.34 -11.01 -3.82
CA PHE A 4 4.77 -9.91 -4.68
C PHE A 4 5.41 -8.76 -3.89
N GLY A 5 4.72 -8.26 -2.86
CA GLY A 5 5.29 -7.22 -1.99
C GLY A 5 6.62 -7.63 -1.37
N ARG A 6 6.75 -8.88 -0.91
CA ARG A 6 8.00 -9.39 -0.37
C ARG A 6 9.12 -9.48 -1.41
N LEU A 7 8.78 -9.78 -2.65
CA LEU A 7 9.74 -9.82 -3.75
C LEU A 7 10.19 -8.41 -4.18
N VAL A 8 9.29 -7.43 -4.15
CA VAL A 8 9.57 -6.04 -4.54
C VAL A 8 10.35 -5.31 -3.45
N TYR A 9 9.91 -5.43 -2.20
CA TYR A 9 10.43 -4.63 -1.09
C TYR A 9 11.42 -5.36 -0.17
N GLY A 10 11.60 -6.69 -0.34
CA GLY A 10 12.50 -7.47 0.48
C GLY A 10 12.17 -7.38 1.97
N VAL A 11 13.13 -6.93 2.77
CA VAL A 11 12.99 -6.77 4.24
C VAL A 11 12.33 -5.46 4.65
N HIS A 12 12.08 -4.56 3.70
CA HIS A 12 11.43 -3.28 3.97
C HIS A 12 10.03 -3.48 4.58
N PRO A 13 9.57 -2.62 5.50
CA PRO A 13 8.22 -2.71 6.09
C PRO A 13 7.08 -2.81 5.07
N TYR A 14 7.19 -2.14 3.92
CA TYR A 14 6.17 -2.22 2.85
C TYR A 14 6.02 -3.62 2.23
N GLY A 15 7.02 -4.49 2.36
CA GLY A 15 6.94 -5.88 1.96
C GLY A 15 6.28 -6.81 2.99
N MET A 16 5.92 -6.28 4.16
CA MET A 16 5.24 -7.06 5.20
C MET A 16 3.72 -7.03 5.03
N PRO A 17 3.01 -8.10 5.43
CA PRO A 17 1.54 -8.09 5.40
C PRO A 17 0.99 -7.02 6.37
N HIS A 18 0.11 -6.15 5.89
CA HIS A 18 -0.51 -5.08 6.71
C HIS A 18 -1.22 -5.62 7.96
N ASN A 19 -1.87 -6.75 7.83
CA ASN A 19 -2.62 -7.39 8.93
C ASN A 19 -1.77 -8.38 9.73
N GLY A 20 -0.45 -8.42 9.49
CA GLY A 20 0.42 -9.40 10.09
C GLY A 20 0.20 -10.84 9.60
N THR A 21 0.74 -11.78 10.33
CA THR A 21 0.50 -13.22 10.16
C THR A 21 -0.23 -13.76 11.38
N PRO A 22 -0.91 -14.93 11.33
CA PRO A 22 -1.51 -15.52 12.51
C PRO A 22 -0.54 -15.59 13.70
N ALA A 23 0.70 -16.00 13.45
CA ALA A 23 1.72 -16.10 14.50
C ALA A 23 2.10 -14.72 15.08
N SER A 24 2.31 -13.70 14.22
CA SER A 24 2.65 -12.35 14.70
C SER A 24 1.50 -11.71 15.47
N VAL A 25 0.25 -11.91 15.02
CA VAL A 25 -0.92 -11.37 15.72
C VAL A 25 -1.14 -12.03 17.07
N GLN A 26 -0.95 -13.35 17.15
CA GLN A 26 -1.04 -14.09 18.43
C GLN A 26 0.05 -13.71 19.44
N ALA A 27 1.19 -13.22 18.96
CA ALA A 27 2.30 -12.79 19.82
C ALA A 27 2.12 -11.38 20.39
N ILE A 28 1.20 -10.56 19.84
CA ILE A 28 0.96 -9.20 20.33
C ILE A 28 0.32 -9.24 21.72
N THR A 29 0.96 -8.57 22.66
CA THR A 29 0.50 -8.44 24.03
C THR A 29 -0.15 -7.08 24.28
N ARG A 30 -0.82 -6.94 25.43
CA ARG A 30 -1.32 -5.63 25.89
C ARG A 30 -0.20 -4.62 26.10
N ASP A 31 0.96 -5.07 26.55
CA ASP A 31 2.10 -4.18 26.81
C ASP A 31 2.72 -3.67 25.52
N ASP A 32 2.72 -4.49 24.45
CA ASP A 32 3.12 -4.03 23.11
C ASP A 32 2.19 -2.92 22.59
N LEU A 33 0.87 -3.07 22.78
CA LEU A 33 -0.10 -2.03 22.40
C LEU A 33 0.08 -0.76 23.21
N ARG A 34 0.37 -0.87 24.51
CA ARG A 34 0.65 0.27 25.38
C ARG A 34 1.93 0.98 24.92
N ALA A 35 3.01 0.26 24.71
CA ALA A 35 4.27 0.81 24.25
C ALA A 35 4.13 1.51 22.89
N PHE A 36 3.37 0.93 21.97
CA PHE A 36 3.06 1.56 20.67
C PHE A 36 2.28 2.86 20.86
N HIS A 37 1.24 2.86 21.69
CA HIS A 37 0.44 4.04 21.96
C HIS A 37 1.30 5.16 22.61
N GLU A 38 2.08 4.82 23.64
CA GLU A 38 2.96 5.77 24.32
C GLU A 38 4.01 6.37 23.37
N THR A 39 4.51 5.60 22.43
CA THR A 39 5.55 6.02 21.46
C THR A 39 5.00 6.90 20.36
N TYR A 40 3.88 6.51 19.74
CA TYR A 40 3.43 7.09 18.48
C TYR A 40 2.21 7.99 18.57
N TYR A 41 1.41 7.89 19.64
CA TYR A 41 0.25 8.76 19.83
C TYR A 41 0.69 10.07 20.47
N ALA A 42 0.81 11.10 19.64
CA ALA A 42 1.20 12.44 20.03
C ALA A 42 0.56 13.46 19.06
N PRO A 43 0.28 14.70 19.49
CA PRO A 43 -0.36 15.72 18.66
C PRO A 43 0.49 16.09 17.44
N ASN A 44 1.80 16.00 17.54
CA ASN A 44 2.70 16.21 16.40
C ASN A 44 2.86 14.98 15.48
N ASN A 45 2.09 13.93 15.70
CA ASN A 45 1.97 12.75 14.85
C ASN A 45 0.50 12.43 14.50
N ALA A 46 -0.40 13.36 14.75
CA ALA A 46 -1.83 13.22 14.52
C ALA A 46 -2.34 14.32 13.60
N LEU A 47 -3.35 14.01 12.84
CA LEU A 47 -4.13 14.95 12.04
C LEU A 47 -5.60 14.76 12.40
N LEU A 48 -6.25 15.84 12.87
CA LEU A 48 -7.68 15.84 13.12
C LEU A 48 -8.42 16.46 11.93
N GLY A 49 -9.29 15.70 11.30
CA GLY A 49 -10.20 16.20 10.27
C GLY A 49 -11.64 16.22 10.80
N ILE A 50 -12.31 17.36 10.72
CA ILE A 50 -13.71 17.51 11.09
C ILE A 50 -14.48 17.89 9.83
N VAL A 51 -15.51 17.11 9.49
CA VAL A 51 -16.37 17.33 8.31
C VAL A 51 -17.83 17.18 8.75
N GLY A 52 -18.65 18.18 8.49
CA GLY A 52 -20.06 18.17 8.86
C GLY A 52 -20.67 19.55 8.80
N ASP A 53 -21.94 19.65 9.23
CA ASP A 53 -22.65 20.92 9.40
C ASP A 53 -22.24 21.56 10.75
N ILE A 54 -21.05 22.14 10.77
CA ILE A 54 -20.46 22.79 11.93
C ILE A 54 -19.64 24.00 11.49
N ASP A 55 -19.70 25.08 12.26
CA ASP A 55 -18.84 26.22 12.05
C ASP A 55 -17.37 25.90 12.40
N ALA A 56 -16.44 26.44 11.60
CA ALA A 56 -15.01 26.15 11.77
C ALA A 56 -14.47 26.63 13.13
N GLU A 57 -14.92 27.78 13.64
CA GLU A 57 -14.48 28.33 14.91
C GLU A 57 -14.99 27.47 16.08
N GLU A 58 -16.23 27.01 16.00
CA GLU A 58 -16.79 26.06 16.96
C GLU A 58 -16.01 24.73 16.96
N ALA A 59 -15.68 24.21 15.77
CA ALA A 59 -14.90 23.00 15.62
C ALA A 59 -13.50 23.12 16.22
N PHE A 60 -12.78 24.23 15.98
CA PHE A 60 -11.47 24.50 16.57
C PHE A 60 -11.56 24.65 18.08
N THR A 61 -12.57 25.36 18.60
CA THR A 61 -12.78 25.51 20.04
C THR A 61 -13.03 24.15 20.73
N ALA A 62 -13.83 23.30 20.09
CA ALA A 62 -14.08 21.96 20.60
C ALA A 62 -12.82 21.08 20.57
N ALA A 63 -12.03 21.17 19.51
CA ALA A 63 -10.75 20.45 19.39
C ALA A 63 -9.75 20.90 20.44
N GLU A 64 -9.59 22.21 20.66
CA GLU A 64 -8.70 22.78 21.68
C GLU A 64 -9.11 22.33 23.09
N ARG A 65 -10.40 22.33 23.41
CA ARG A 65 -10.92 21.87 24.69
C ARG A 65 -10.59 20.41 24.98
N VAL A 66 -10.57 19.56 23.94
CA VAL A 66 -10.36 18.11 24.11
C VAL A 66 -8.89 17.74 24.03
N PHE A 67 -8.12 18.41 23.19
CA PHE A 67 -6.75 18.02 22.83
C PHE A 67 -5.70 19.07 23.18
N GLY A 68 -6.10 20.25 23.71
CA GLY A 68 -5.18 21.35 23.98
C GLY A 68 -4.05 20.99 24.95
N ASP A 69 -4.35 20.17 25.95
CA ASP A 69 -3.38 19.69 26.93
C ASP A 69 -2.55 18.48 26.47
N TRP A 70 -2.76 18.02 25.23
CA TRP A 70 -2.04 16.85 24.72
C TRP A 70 -0.59 17.20 24.37
N GLU A 71 0.36 16.68 25.15
CA GLU A 71 1.77 17.03 25.05
C GLU A 71 2.46 16.44 23.81
N ARG A 72 3.28 17.26 23.17
CA ARG A 72 4.15 16.83 22.05
C ARG A 72 5.23 15.89 22.54
N LYS A 73 5.62 14.94 21.71
CA LYS A 73 6.66 13.95 22.02
C LYS A 73 7.76 13.93 20.96
N THR A 74 8.95 13.49 21.35
CA THR A 74 9.98 13.10 20.38
C THR A 74 9.61 11.78 19.76
N LEU A 75 9.39 11.78 18.44
CA LEU A 75 9.03 10.59 17.70
C LEU A 75 10.27 9.86 17.20
N PRO A 76 10.25 8.52 17.14
CA PRO A 76 11.29 7.76 16.47
C PRO A 76 11.43 8.19 15.02
N SER A 77 12.66 8.19 14.50
CA SER A 77 12.89 8.38 13.08
C SER A 77 12.18 7.28 12.28
N PRO A 78 11.53 7.62 11.16
CA PRO A 78 10.97 6.60 10.29
C PRO A 78 12.05 5.63 9.85
N PRO A 79 11.72 4.34 9.64
CA PRO A 79 12.68 3.37 9.16
C PRO A 79 13.30 3.85 7.85
N SER A 80 14.62 3.89 7.79
CA SER A 80 15.34 4.16 6.54
C SER A 80 15.08 3.01 5.59
N ALA A 81 14.42 3.31 4.49
CA ALA A 81 14.11 2.34 3.46
C ALA A 81 15.27 2.24 2.49
N ALA A 82 16.08 1.22 2.60
CA ALA A 82 16.86 0.79 1.45
C ALA A 82 15.87 0.22 0.43
N VAL A 83 15.61 0.96 -0.63
CA VAL A 83 14.91 0.42 -1.79
C VAL A 83 15.83 -0.62 -2.41
N LEU A 84 15.32 -1.84 -2.60
CA LEU A 84 16.09 -2.86 -3.31
C LEU A 84 16.39 -2.38 -4.73
N GLU A 85 17.61 -2.55 -5.17
CA GLU A 85 17.96 -2.34 -6.57
C GLU A 85 17.07 -3.22 -7.47
N PRO A 86 16.48 -2.65 -8.52
CA PRO A 86 15.60 -3.40 -9.39
C PRO A 86 16.38 -4.52 -10.08
N THR A 87 15.96 -5.76 -9.84
CA THR A 87 16.52 -6.94 -10.51
C THR A 87 15.47 -7.60 -11.39
N SER A 88 15.84 -7.89 -12.64
CA SER A 88 14.97 -8.68 -13.50
C SER A 88 15.00 -10.13 -13.06
N ARG A 89 13.86 -10.67 -12.62
CA ARG A 89 13.73 -12.07 -12.19
C ARG A 89 12.35 -12.62 -12.49
N VAL A 90 12.27 -13.90 -12.72
CA VAL A 90 11.03 -14.67 -12.80
C VAL A 90 10.98 -15.61 -11.59
N VAL A 91 9.88 -15.59 -10.86
CA VAL A 91 9.65 -16.48 -9.72
C VAL A 91 8.42 -17.32 -10.00
N ILE A 92 8.58 -18.63 -10.00
CA ILE A 92 7.51 -19.60 -10.20
C ILE A 92 7.21 -20.26 -8.87
N ILE A 93 5.93 -20.21 -8.45
CA ILE A 93 5.46 -20.85 -7.22
C ILE A 93 4.50 -21.95 -7.65
N ASP A 94 4.94 -23.18 -7.48
CA ASP A 94 4.08 -24.33 -7.72
C ASP A 94 2.98 -24.44 -6.64
N LYS A 95 1.74 -24.61 -7.10
CA LYS A 95 0.58 -24.84 -6.25
C LYS A 95 -0.22 -26.01 -6.80
N PRO A 96 0.12 -27.23 -6.40
CA PRO A 96 -0.57 -28.44 -6.90
C PRO A 96 -2.09 -28.35 -6.74
N GLY A 97 -2.82 -28.76 -7.78
CA GLY A 97 -4.28 -28.73 -7.79
C GLY A 97 -4.91 -27.36 -8.07
N SER A 98 -4.12 -26.33 -8.38
CA SER A 98 -4.65 -25.05 -8.84
C SER A 98 -5.17 -25.16 -10.28
N VAL A 99 -6.40 -24.72 -10.50
CA VAL A 99 -7.03 -24.66 -11.84
C VAL A 99 -6.75 -23.34 -12.57
N GLN A 100 -6.05 -22.42 -11.90
CA GLN A 100 -5.68 -21.12 -12.45
C GLN A 100 -4.24 -20.77 -12.08
N THR A 101 -3.56 -20.12 -12.99
CA THR A 101 -2.25 -19.51 -12.79
C THR A 101 -2.40 -18.01 -12.57
N ALA A 102 -1.98 -17.55 -11.41
CA ALA A 102 -1.94 -16.14 -11.06
C ALA A 102 -0.64 -15.49 -11.54
N ILE A 103 -0.72 -14.56 -12.45
CA ILE A 103 0.43 -13.85 -13.03
C ILE A 103 0.49 -12.45 -12.44
N ARG A 104 1.66 -12.06 -11.93
CA ARG A 104 1.96 -10.73 -11.38
C ARG A 104 3.26 -10.24 -12.01
N VAL A 105 3.21 -9.05 -12.62
CA VAL A 105 4.37 -8.39 -13.24
C VAL A 105 4.47 -7.01 -12.62
N GLY A 106 5.63 -6.63 -12.13
CA GLY A 106 5.77 -5.30 -11.54
C GLY A 106 7.16 -5.04 -11.02
N GLN A 107 7.32 -3.86 -10.43
CA GLN A 107 8.58 -3.34 -9.93
C GLN A 107 8.34 -2.28 -8.86
N VAL A 108 9.42 -1.75 -8.28
CA VAL A 108 9.37 -0.53 -7.46
C VAL A 108 8.79 0.61 -8.30
N GLY A 109 7.88 1.35 -7.74
CA GLY A 109 7.22 2.53 -8.31
C GLY A 109 7.65 3.82 -7.61
N LEU A 110 6.88 4.89 -7.83
CA LEU A 110 7.18 6.23 -7.34
C LEU A 110 6.61 6.45 -5.92
N PRO A 111 7.31 7.21 -5.06
CA PRO A 111 6.73 7.69 -3.82
C PRO A 111 5.59 8.69 -4.09
N ARG A 112 4.68 8.88 -3.13
CA ARG A 112 3.51 9.76 -3.30
C ARG A 112 3.87 11.23 -3.57
N ALA A 113 5.00 11.69 -3.07
CA ALA A 113 5.47 13.08 -3.23
C ALA A 113 6.32 13.30 -4.48
N ASP A 114 6.49 12.28 -5.32
CA ASP A 114 7.26 12.40 -6.57
C ASP A 114 6.55 13.35 -7.55
N PRO A 115 7.25 14.28 -8.21
CA PRO A 115 6.65 15.22 -9.16
C PRO A 115 5.98 14.51 -10.35
N ASP A 116 6.46 13.35 -10.74
CA ASP A 116 5.92 12.56 -11.85
C ASP A 116 4.79 11.62 -11.43
N PHE A 117 4.43 11.60 -10.13
CA PHE A 117 3.41 10.71 -9.60
C PHE A 117 2.10 10.76 -10.39
N LEU A 118 1.55 11.95 -10.64
CA LEU A 118 0.25 12.08 -11.33
C LEU A 118 0.32 11.62 -12.78
N ALA A 119 1.40 11.93 -13.48
CA ALA A 119 1.60 11.47 -14.86
C ALA A 119 1.71 9.95 -14.93
N PHE A 120 2.44 9.36 -13.99
CA PHE A 120 2.59 7.91 -13.88
C PHE A 120 1.28 7.22 -13.50
N ASP A 121 0.51 7.76 -12.55
CA ASP A 121 -0.82 7.24 -12.17
C ASP A 121 -1.78 7.22 -13.37
N VAL A 122 -1.82 8.29 -14.17
CA VAL A 122 -2.63 8.34 -15.39
C VAL A 122 -2.17 7.27 -16.40
N ALA A 123 -0.87 7.12 -16.61
CA ALA A 123 -0.34 6.08 -17.51
C ALA A 123 -0.74 4.66 -17.06
N ILE A 124 -0.67 4.39 -15.75
CA ILE A 124 -1.09 3.10 -15.17
C ILE A 124 -2.60 2.88 -15.35
N LYS A 125 -3.42 3.91 -15.17
CA LYS A 125 -4.87 3.81 -15.39
C LYS A 125 -5.22 3.49 -16.85
N ILE A 126 -4.53 4.11 -17.80
CA ILE A 126 -4.67 3.77 -19.24
C ILE A 126 -4.27 2.32 -19.49
N LEU A 127 -3.20 1.84 -18.86
CA LEU A 127 -2.72 0.48 -19.02
C LEU A 127 -3.70 -0.55 -18.47
N GLY A 128 -4.17 -0.38 -17.22
CA GLY A 128 -4.92 -1.42 -16.54
C GLY A 128 -5.83 -0.96 -15.38
N GLY A 129 -5.99 0.35 -15.13
CA GLY A 129 -6.68 0.85 -13.93
C GLY A 129 -8.21 0.82 -14.02
N GLU A 130 -8.76 1.32 -15.09
CA GLU A 130 -10.21 1.52 -15.25
C GLU A 130 -10.82 0.60 -16.31
N GLY A 131 -12.16 0.59 -16.41
CA GLY A 131 -12.86 -0.14 -17.47
C GLY A 131 -12.44 0.33 -18.86
N GLY A 132 -12.28 -0.61 -19.80
CA GLY A 132 -11.82 -0.32 -21.17
C GLY A 132 -10.30 -0.09 -21.29
N ASN A 133 -9.53 -0.42 -20.24
CA ASN A 133 -8.08 -0.31 -20.24
C ASN A 133 -7.42 -1.25 -21.28
N ARG A 134 -6.15 -0.96 -21.62
CA ARG A 134 -5.40 -1.68 -22.66
C ARG A 134 -5.21 -3.16 -22.33
N LEU A 135 -4.87 -3.50 -21.08
CA LEU A 135 -4.69 -4.91 -20.69
C LEU A 135 -5.99 -5.71 -20.82
N GLY A 136 -7.11 -5.14 -20.35
CA GLY A 136 -8.41 -5.76 -20.46
C GLY A 136 -8.86 -5.93 -21.91
N SER A 137 -8.69 -4.92 -22.73
CA SER A 137 -9.02 -4.98 -24.16
C SER A 137 -8.25 -6.10 -24.87
N VAL A 138 -6.94 -6.15 -24.71
CA VAL A 138 -6.10 -7.14 -25.40
C VAL A 138 -6.26 -8.54 -24.80
N LEU A 139 -6.10 -8.69 -23.47
CA LEU A 139 -6.04 -10.02 -22.88
C LEU A 139 -7.41 -10.67 -22.73
N ARG A 140 -8.44 -9.89 -22.42
CA ARG A 140 -9.80 -10.40 -22.26
C ARG A 140 -10.57 -10.39 -23.58
N THR A 141 -10.69 -9.21 -24.22
CA THR A 141 -11.62 -9.03 -25.34
C THR A 141 -11.08 -9.61 -26.63
N GLU A 142 -9.83 -9.31 -26.98
CA GLU A 142 -9.26 -9.76 -28.25
C GLU A 142 -8.75 -11.20 -28.18
N ARG A 143 -8.09 -11.58 -27.08
CA ARG A 143 -7.39 -12.86 -26.97
C ARG A 143 -8.09 -13.90 -26.10
N SER A 144 -9.13 -13.54 -25.35
CA SER A 144 -9.89 -14.43 -24.46
C SER A 144 -9.03 -15.25 -23.49
N LEU A 145 -7.89 -14.71 -23.06
CA LEU A 145 -6.92 -15.40 -22.20
C LEU A 145 -7.28 -15.32 -20.72
N THR A 146 -8.08 -14.33 -20.33
CA THR A 146 -8.44 -14.09 -18.93
C THR A 146 -9.82 -13.46 -18.82
N TYR A 147 -10.42 -13.57 -17.63
CA TYR A 147 -11.64 -12.83 -17.28
C TYR A 147 -11.35 -11.37 -16.94
N ALA A 148 -10.20 -11.09 -16.31
CA ALA A 148 -9.80 -9.75 -15.91
C ALA A 148 -8.28 -9.59 -15.92
N ALA A 149 -7.85 -8.42 -16.39
CA ALA A 149 -6.46 -7.97 -16.27
C ALA A 149 -6.47 -6.52 -15.81
N SER A 150 -5.62 -6.19 -14.87
CA SER A 150 -5.54 -4.84 -14.29
C SER A 150 -4.10 -4.46 -13.99
N ALA A 151 -3.87 -3.16 -13.84
CA ALA A 151 -2.62 -2.59 -13.35
C ALA A 151 -2.93 -1.53 -12.32
N ASP A 152 -2.14 -1.51 -11.27
CA ASP A 152 -2.26 -0.58 -10.16
C ASP A 152 -0.89 -0.06 -9.72
N MET A 153 -0.89 1.08 -9.07
CA MET A 153 0.26 1.62 -8.38
C MET A 153 -0.10 1.88 -6.92
N ALA A 154 0.63 1.25 -6.02
CA ALA A 154 0.61 1.60 -4.61
C ALA A 154 1.71 2.60 -4.33
N SER A 155 1.37 3.83 -3.92
CA SER A 155 2.34 4.87 -3.59
C SER A 155 2.26 5.21 -2.12
N HIS A 156 3.39 5.09 -1.45
CA HIS A 156 3.57 5.39 -0.04
C HIS A 156 4.50 6.59 0.14
N ARG A 157 4.75 6.97 1.38
CA ARG A 157 5.59 8.13 1.72
C ARG A 157 7.04 7.98 1.22
N PHE A 158 7.61 6.77 1.31
CA PHE A 158 9.04 6.50 1.05
C PHE A 158 9.28 5.64 -0.20
N GLY A 159 8.26 5.34 -0.97
CA GLY A 159 8.36 4.53 -2.16
C GLY A 159 6.99 4.08 -2.64
N GLY A 160 6.98 3.23 -3.63
CA GLY A 160 5.77 2.65 -4.18
C GLY A 160 6.06 1.36 -4.92
N ASP A 161 5.03 0.70 -5.40
CA ASP A 161 5.15 -0.38 -6.37
C ASP A 161 4.13 -0.23 -7.49
N PHE A 162 4.52 -0.67 -8.64
CA PHE A 162 3.65 -0.91 -9.79
C PHE A 162 3.41 -2.40 -9.92
N MET A 163 2.17 -2.79 -10.13
CA MET A 163 1.80 -4.19 -10.36
C MET A 163 0.72 -4.33 -11.44
N ALA A 164 1.04 -5.04 -12.51
CA ALA A 164 0.05 -5.59 -13.41
C ALA A 164 -0.29 -7.02 -12.99
N LYS A 165 -1.56 -7.38 -13.03
CA LYS A 165 -2.07 -8.68 -12.56
C LYS A 165 -3.13 -9.26 -13.50
N THR A 166 -3.09 -10.55 -13.65
CA THR A 166 -4.13 -11.34 -14.31
C THR A 166 -4.12 -12.77 -13.77
N ASP A 167 -5.23 -13.45 -13.92
CA ASP A 167 -5.35 -14.87 -13.61
C ASP A 167 -5.84 -15.57 -14.88
N THR A 168 -5.14 -16.62 -15.31
CA THR A 168 -5.45 -17.38 -16.53
C THR A 168 -5.65 -18.84 -16.19
N ARG A 169 -6.22 -19.61 -17.11
CA ARG A 169 -6.31 -21.07 -16.96
C ARG A 169 -4.91 -21.68 -17.00
N SER A 170 -4.70 -22.70 -16.18
CA SER A 170 -3.47 -23.49 -16.16
C SER A 170 -3.41 -24.41 -17.33
#